data_6b57ca7714d4091c3aa768d88fed1ffb
#
_entry.id   6b57ca7714d4091c3aa768d88fed1ffb
#
_cell.length_a   1.000
_cell.length_b   1.000
_cell.length_c   1.000
_cell.angle_alpha   90.00
_cell.angle_beta   90.00
_cell.angle_gamma   90.00
#
_symmetry.space_group_name_H-M   'P 1'
#
loop_
_entity.id
_entity.type
_entity.pdbx_description
1 polymer ?
#
loop_
_entity_poly.entity_id
_entity_poly.type
_entity_poly.pdbx_seq_one_letter_code
_entity_poly.pdbx_strand_id
1 'polypeptide(L)'
;MNKAQEAIYKNYLDLAAEAIAARAAGKKASKSNANVMMQLRQAAIHPLLFRKHYTDAKILQMSHGILGEDIYSDCNQQLVLEDMEVMNDLELNKLCVNNPKTMGKYTLKRKEWMASGKVEALTKLLMEMREKGDRVLIFSQFTQVLDLLELVMTTLGVGFLRIDGSTPVDMRQDMIDQYHEEEDIMTFLLSTKAGGFGINLACANKVVIFDSSFNPHDDAQASDRAHRVGQTREVEIIRHSPPPPPLTTQSLTMYIDWSPKVPSKSKFLRWRIPSSPSTSPYPRMTMRLKERLRRLLP
;
A
#
# COMPACT_ATOMS: atom_id res chain seq x y z
N MET A 1 3.41 10.06 10.45
CA MET A 1 2.23 10.63 9.75
C MET A 1 2.37 12.12 9.74
N ASN A 2 1.83 12.80 8.73
CA ASN A 2 1.70 14.26 8.76
C ASN A 2 0.43 14.66 9.54
N LYS A 3 0.29 15.97 9.87
CA LYS A 3 -0.86 16.48 10.65
C LYS A 3 -2.23 16.13 10.03
N ALA A 4 -2.33 16.10 8.69
CA ALA A 4 -3.56 15.77 8.00
C ALA A 4 -3.92 14.27 8.13
N GLN A 5 -2.92 13.39 8.07
CA GLN A 5 -3.09 11.96 8.32
C GLN A 5 -3.46 11.67 9.77
N GLU A 6 -2.85 12.36 10.72
CA GLU A 6 -3.14 12.19 12.15
C GLU A 6 -4.60 12.51 12.48
N ALA A 7 -5.16 13.57 11.89
CA ALA A 7 -6.55 13.92 12.09
C ALA A 7 -7.52 12.84 11.57
N ILE A 8 -7.27 12.34 10.34
CA ILE A 8 -8.07 11.26 9.75
C ILE A 8 -7.93 9.98 10.58
N TYR A 9 -6.70 9.60 10.92
CA TYR A 9 -6.41 8.40 11.68
C TYR A 9 -7.07 8.41 13.05
N LYS A 10 -7.02 9.55 13.77
CA LYS A 10 -7.64 9.71 15.08
C LYS A 10 -9.15 9.55 15.00
N ASN A 11 -9.81 10.15 14.00
CA ASN A 11 -11.26 10.01 13.82
C ASN A 11 -11.67 8.52 13.67
N TYR A 12 -10.95 7.76 12.83
CA TYR A 12 -11.23 6.33 12.67
C TYR A 12 -10.83 5.48 13.87
N LEU A 13 -9.83 5.92 14.66
CA LEU A 13 -9.45 5.27 15.90
C LEU A 13 -10.56 5.42 16.95
N ASP A 14 -11.14 6.61 17.07
CA ASP A 14 -12.25 6.87 17.99
C ASP A 14 -13.49 6.01 17.59
N LEU A 15 -13.81 5.94 16.29
CA LEU A 15 -14.87 5.06 15.77
C LEU A 15 -14.59 3.57 16.05
N ALA A 16 -13.31 3.14 15.93
CA ALA A 16 -12.91 1.77 16.28
C ALA A 16 -13.13 1.46 17.76
N ALA A 17 -12.73 2.40 18.63
CA ALA A 17 -12.90 2.26 20.08
C ALA A 17 -14.38 2.15 20.47
N GLU A 18 -15.25 2.99 19.89
CA GLU A 18 -16.71 2.92 20.08
C GLU A 18 -17.29 1.57 19.61
N ALA A 19 -16.82 1.08 18.45
CA ALA A 19 -17.26 -0.20 17.89
C ALA A 19 -16.89 -1.39 18.80
N ILE A 20 -15.70 -1.36 19.40
CA ILE A 20 -15.23 -2.38 20.34
C ILE A 20 -16.04 -2.32 21.65
N ALA A 21 -16.26 -1.12 22.18
CA ALA A 21 -17.07 -0.91 23.38
C ALA A 21 -18.52 -1.42 23.19
N ALA A 22 -19.13 -1.13 22.03
CA ALA A 22 -20.47 -1.62 21.69
C ALA A 22 -20.54 -3.16 21.62
N ARG A 23 -19.47 -3.80 21.07
CA ARG A 23 -19.35 -5.26 21.01
C ARG A 23 -19.20 -5.88 22.41
N ALA A 24 -18.38 -5.27 23.27
CA ALA A 24 -18.23 -5.71 24.66
C ALA A 24 -19.54 -5.61 25.46
N ALA A 25 -20.39 -4.63 25.09
CA ALA A 25 -21.74 -4.46 25.67
C ALA A 25 -22.82 -5.40 25.07
N GLY A 26 -22.44 -6.41 24.28
CA GLY A 26 -23.34 -7.40 23.69
C GLY A 26 -24.19 -6.89 22.51
N LYS A 27 -23.94 -5.69 22.00
CA LYS A 27 -24.63 -5.15 20.81
C LYS A 27 -24.08 -5.84 19.55
N LYS A 28 -24.96 -6.22 18.61
CA LYS A 28 -24.54 -6.78 17.32
C LYS A 28 -23.59 -5.81 16.62
N ALA A 29 -22.41 -6.31 16.24
CA ALA A 29 -21.48 -5.53 15.43
C ALA A 29 -22.15 -5.07 14.13
N SER A 30 -22.24 -3.77 13.90
CA SER A 30 -22.67 -3.21 12.63
C SER A 30 -21.69 -3.65 11.53
N LYS A 31 -22.18 -3.84 10.29
CA LYS A 31 -21.32 -4.06 9.10
C LYS A 31 -20.25 -2.96 8.93
N SER A 32 -20.49 -1.78 9.50
CA SER A 32 -19.56 -0.65 9.59
C SER A 32 -18.24 -1.00 10.29
N ASN A 33 -18.24 -1.92 11.27
CA ASN A 33 -17.06 -2.19 12.10
C ASN A 33 -15.95 -2.94 11.36
N ALA A 34 -16.29 -3.74 10.35
CA ALA A 34 -15.28 -4.42 9.52
C ALA A 34 -14.49 -3.43 8.64
N ASN A 35 -15.15 -2.34 8.22
CA ASN A 35 -14.53 -1.31 7.40
C ASN A 35 -13.55 -0.41 8.18
N VAL A 36 -13.74 -0.24 9.49
CA VAL A 36 -12.92 0.70 10.28
C VAL A 36 -11.45 0.30 10.29
N MET A 37 -11.13 -1.00 10.40
CA MET A 37 -9.74 -1.48 10.34
C MET A 37 -9.10 -1.22 8.97
N MET A 38 -9.88 -1.35 7.89
CA MET A 38 -9.42 -1.03 6.54
C MET A 38 -9.17 0.47 6.38
N GLN A 39 -10.08 1.29 6.89
CA GLN A 39 -9.95 2.75 6.88
C GLN A 39 -8.75 3.24 7.69
N LEU A 40 -8.48 2.65 8.86
CA LEU A 40 -7.27 2.93 9.64
C LEU A 40 -5.99 2.62 8.85
N ARG A 41 -5.95 1.50 8.12
CA ARG A 41 -4.83 1.17 7.24
C ARG A 41 -4.67 2.19 6.12
N GLN A 42 -5.75 2.54 5.43
CA GLN A 42 -5.74 3.55 4.38
C GLN A 42 -5.29 4.92 4.90
N ALA A 43 -5.76 5.34 6.08
CA ALA A 43 -5.34 6.59 6.73
C ALA A 43 -3.84 6.60 7.05
N ALA A 44 -3.29 5.46 7.49
CA ALA A 44 -1.86 5.31 7.74
C ALA A 44 -1.02 5.33 6.45
N ILE A 45 -1.61 5.00 5.30
CA ILE A 45 -0.93 5.00 4.00
C ILE A 45 -0.92 6.41 3.41
N HIS A 46 -2.10 6.96 3.07
CA HIS A 46 -2.16 8.26 2.41
C HIS A 46 -3.52 8.97 2.59
N PRO A 47 -3.54 10.31 2.79
CA PRO A 47 -4.78 11.06 2.93
C PRO A 47 -5.68 11.03 1.68
N LEU A 48 -5.12 10.93 0.48
CA LEU A 48 -5.86 10.89 -0.79
C LEU A 48 -6.71 9.61 -0.97
N LEU A 49 -6.53 8.59 -0.12
CA LEU A 49 -7.42 7.43 -0.09
C LEU A 49 -8.77 7.73 0.57
N PHE A 50 -8.99 8.98 0.97
CA PHE A 50 -10.23 9.53 1.47
C PHE A 50 -10.66 10.72 0.64
N ARG A 51 -11.93 11.12 0.76
CA ARG A 51 -12.46 12.31 0.12
C ARG A 51 -12.26 13.55 1.02
N LYS A 52 -11.33 14.42 0.66
CA LYS A 52 -10.97 15.61 1.42
C LYS A 52 -10.78 16.85 0.54
N HIS A 53 -10.16 16.70 -0.63
CA HIS A 53 -9.87 17.80 -1.56
C HIS A 53 -11.06 18.14 -2.45
N TYR A 54 -11.88 17.13 -2.80
CA TYR A 54 -13.08 17.31 -3.60
C TYR A 54 -14.30 17.35 -2.69
N THR A 55 -14.76 18.56 -2.40
CA THR A 55 -15.99 18.81 -1.64
C THR A 55 -17.23 18.49 -2.50
N ASP A 56 -18.39 18.26 -1.86
CA ASP A 56 -19.63 17.94 -2.58
C ASP A 56 -19.97 18.99 -3.62
N ALA A 57 -19.77 20.29 -3.29
CA ALA A 57 -19.95 21.38 -4.25
C ALA A 57 -19.04 21.30 -5.48
N LYS A 58 -17.78 20.86 -5.30
CA LYS A 58 -16.86 20.62 -6.43
C LYS A 58 -17.31 19.43 -7.24
N ILE A 59 -17.70 18.33 -6.60
CA ILE A 59 -18.15 17.11 -7.28
C ILE A 59 -19.39 17.39 -8.13
N LEU A 60 -20.34 18.21 -7.62
CA LEU A 60 -21.48 18.66 -8.41
C LEU A 60 -21.06 19.45 -9.64
N GLN A 61 -20.08 20.35 -9.52
CA GLN A 61 -19.55 21.08 -10.69
C GLN A 61 -18.83 20.14 -11.67
N MET A 62 -18.10 19.16 -11.16
CA MET A 62 -17.38 18.16 -11.95
C MET A 62 -18.36 17.27 -12.71
N SER A 63 -19.47 16.81 -12.08
CA SER A 63 -20.47 15.97 -12.73
C SER A 63 -21.18 16.69 -13.90
N HIS A 64 -21.37 18.01 -13.81
CA HIS A 64 -21.82 18.80 -14.96
C HIS A 64 -20.74 18.94 -16.05
N GLY A 65 -19.49 19.20 -15.63
CA GLY A 65 -18.39 19.46 -16.56
C GLY A 65 -18.03 18.24 -17.41
N ILE A 66 -18.02 17.04 -16.82
CA ILE A 66 -17.59 15.80 -17.48
C ILE A 66 -18.52 15.38 -18.65
N LEU A 67 -19.79 15.81 -18.62
CA LEU A 67 -20.73 15.56 -19.72
C LEU A 67 -20.31 16.24 -21.03
N GLY A 68 -19.37 17.16 -20.99
CA GLY A 68 -18.74 17.74 -22.16
C GLY A 68 -17.63 16.90 -22.79
N GLU A 69 -17.29 15.73 -22.21
CA GLU A 69 -16.40 14.75 -22.81
C GLU A 69 -17.20 13.74 -23.65
N ASP A 70 -16.67 13.37 -24.81
CA ASP A 70 -17.36 12.51 -25.77
C ASP A 70 -17.86 11.17 -25.16
N ILE A 71 -17.09 10.61 -24.21
CA ILE A 71 -17.42 9.34 -23.55
C ILE A 71 -18.63 9.47 -22.60
N TYR A 72 -18.88 10.66 -22.07
CA TYR A 72 -19.91 10.91 -21.07
C TYR A 72 -21.10 11.73 -21.61
N SER A 73 -21.10 12.10 -22.91
CA SER A 73 -22.11 12.98 -23.53
C SER A 73 -23.54 12.47 -23.34
N ASP A 74 -23.73 11.15 -23.41
CA ASP A 74 -25.04 10.50 -23.31
C ASP A 74 -25.36 9.99 -21.89
N CYS A 75 -24.49 10.27 -20.90
CA CYS A 75 -24.67 9.80 -19.53
C CYS A 75 -25.69 10.67 -18.76
N ASN A 76 -26.43 10.04 -17.85
CA ASN A 76 -27.28 10.75 -16.91
C ASN A 76 -26.41 11.42 -15.85
N GLN A 77 -26.50 12.75 -15.74
CA GLN A 77 -25.72 13.55 -14.78
C GLN A 77 -25.89 13.08 -13.33
N GLN A 78 -27.10 12.68 -12.93
CA GLN A 78 -27.37 12.24 -11.58
C GLN A 78 -26.62 10.93 -11.25
N LEU A 79 -26.56 9.99 -12.17
CA LEU A 79 -25.79 8.74 -11.99
C LEU A 79 -24.28 9.02 -11.93
N VAL A 80 -23.79 9.92 -12.78
CA VAL A 80 -22.39 10.35 -12.74
C VAL A 80 -22.05 11.02 -11.42
N LEU A 81 -22.95 11.83 -10.87
CA LEU A 81 -22.78 12.46 -9.57
C LEU A 81 -22.70 11.40 -8.44
N GLU A 82 -23.62 10.46 -8.43
CA GLU A 82 -23.66 9.37 -7.44
C GLU A 82 -22.37 8.52 -7.48
N ASP A 83 -21.86 8.21 -8.67
CA ASP A 83 -20.60 7.51 -8.85
C ASP A 83 -19.41 8.33 -8.31
N MET A 84 -19.37 9.64 -8.61
CA MET A 84 -18.31 10.51 -8.09
C MET A 84 -18.36 10.70 -6.58
N GLU A 85 -19.54 10.66 -5.97
CA GLU A 85 -19.72 10.83 -4.52
C GLU A 85 -19.11 9.67 -3.71
N VAL A 86 -19.01 8.47 -4.27
CA VAL A 86 -18.39 7.31 -3.62
C VAL A 86 -16.90 7.19 -3.87
N MET A 87 -16.35 7.98 -4.83
CA MET A 87 -14.93 8.00 -5.14
C MET A 87 -14.12 8.76 -4.09
N ASN A 88 -12.89 8.29 -3.84
CA ASN A 88 -11.90 9.03 -3.05
C ASN A 88 -11.16 10.09 -3.88
N ASP A 89 -10.33 10.91 -3.23
CA ASP A 89 -9.59 11.98 -3.91
C ASP A 89 -8.64 11.49 -5.01
N LEU A 90 -8.06 10.29 -4.83
CA LEU A 90 -7.15 9.72 -5.83
C LEU A 90 -7.89 9.27 -7.09
N GLU A 91 -9.05 8.63 -6.93
CA GLU A 91 -9.91 8.20 -8.04
C GLU A 91 -10.47 9.39 -8.80
N LEU A 92 -10.94 10.42 -8.08
CA LEU A 92 -11.41 11.66 -8.69
C LEU A 92 -10.29 12.40 -9.43
N ASN A 93 -9.07 12.41 -8.89
CA ASN A 93 -7.92 12.97 -9.58
C ASN A 93 -7.59 12.19 -10.87
N LYS A 94 -7.64 10.85 -10.84
CA LYS A 94 -7.44 10.00 -12.01
C LYS A 94 -8.48 10.30 -13.09
N LEU A 95 -9.74 10.50 -12.68
CA LEU A 95 -10.81 10.92 -13.58
C LEU A 95 -10.50 12.28 -14.23
N CYS A 96 -9.98 13.24 -13.44
CA CYS A 96 -9.59 14.57 -13.97
C CYS A 96 -8.42 14.48 -14.96
N VAL A 97 -7.43 13.65 -14.69
CA VAL A 97 -6.27 13.45 -15.58
C VAL A 97 -6.68 12.80 -16.90
N ASN A 98 -7.60 11.84 -16.85
CA ASN A 98 -8.09 11.12 -18.03
C ASN A 98 -9.01 11.98 -18.92
N ASN A 99 -9.61 13.05 -18.35
CA ASN A 99 -10.55 13.93 -19.06
C ASN A 99 -10.06 15.39 -19.00
N PRO A 100 -8.92 15.72 -19.61
CA PRO A 100 -8.25 16.99 -19.41
C PRO A 100 -9.00 18.19 -19.99
N LYS A 101 -9.82 18.01 -21.03
CA LYS A 101 -10.56 19.09 -21.68
C LYS A 101 -11.51 19.81 -20.71
N THR A 102 -12.29 19.05 -19.97
CA THR A 102 -13.34 19.56 -19.07
C THR A 102 -12.92 19.55 -17.60
N MET A 103 -12.10 18.55 -17.21
CA MET A 103 -11.76 18.26 -15.81
C MET A 103 -10.36 18.72 -15.41
N GLY A 104 -9.50 19.09 -16.35
CA GLY A 104 -8.09 19.44 -16.08
C GLY A 104 -7.88 20.51 -15.01
N LYS A 105 -8.83 21.48 -14.88
CA LYS A 105 -8.79 22.52 -13.84
C LYS A 105 -8.93 21.99 -12.40
N TYR A 106 -9.46 20.77 -12.24
CA TYR A 106 -9.64 20.14 -10.94
C TYR A 106 -8.51 19.19 -10.56
N THR A 107 -7.54 18.95 -11.46
CA THR A 107 -6.41 18.05 -11.21
C THR A 107 -5.62 18.50 -9.99
N LEU A 108 -5.29 17.56 -9.11
CA LEU A 108 -4.46 17.78 -7.94
C LEU A 108 -3.03 18.14 -8.34
N LYS A 109 -2.30 18.79 -7.44
CA LYS A 109 -0.91 19.21 -7.66
C LYS A 109 0.04 18.24 -6.97
N ARG A 110 1.32 18.25 -7.39
CA ARG A 110 2.40 17.44 -6.84
C ARG A 110 2.42 17.37 -5.30
N LYS A 111 2.18 18.48 -4.63
CA LYS A 111 2.23 18.55 -3.16
C LYS A 111 1.18 17.67 -2.48
N GLU A 112 0.05 17.37 -3.13
CA GLU A 112 -1.03 16.58 -2.56
C GLU A 112 -0.65 15.09 -2.49
N TRP A 113 -0.12 14.49 -3.58
CA TRP A 113 0.28 13.08 -3.56
C TRP A 113 1.65 12.83 -2.92
N MET A 114 2.45 13.86 -2.72
CA MET A 114 3.68 13.76 -1.92
C MET A 114 3.43 13.96 -0.42
N ALA A 115 2.21 14.34 -0.01
CA ALA A 115 1.88 14.72 1.36
C ALA A 115 1.55 13.53 2.27
N SER A 116 2.47 12.58 2.39
CA SER A 116 2.35 11.45 3.31
C SER A 116 3.69 11.12 3.93
N GLY A 117 3.70 10.81 5.23
CA GLY A 117 4.92 10.39 5.91
C GLY A 117 5.52 9.10 5.34
N LYS A 118 4.68 8.20 4.77
CA LYS A 118 5.14 7.00 4.06
C LYS A 118 5.80 7.34 2.72
N VAL A 119 5.18 8.23 1.95
CA VAL A 119 5.73 8.66 0.67
C VAL A 119 7.03 9.43 0.86
N GLU A 120 7.10 10.32 1.86
CA GLU A 120 8.35 11.03 2.18
C GLU A 120 9.49 10.08 2.54
N ALA A 121 9.20 9.08 3.36
CA ALA A 121 10.18 8.08 3.76
C ALA A 121 10.60 7.19 2.58
N LEU A 122 9.65 6.77 1.73
CA LEU A 122 9.94 6.03 0.51
C LEU A 122 10.79 6.85 -0.46
N THR A 123 10.50 8.14 -0.62
CA THR A 123 11.29 9.04 -1.49
C THR A 123 12.76 9.08 -1.08
N LYS A 124 13.04 9.26 0.21
CA LYS A 124 14.42 9.26 0.72
C LYS A 124 15.12 7.94 0.45
N LEU A 125 14.41 6.84 0.70
CA LEU A 125 14.94 5.50 0.48
C LEU A 125 15.26 5.23 -1.00
N LEU A 126 14.36 5.62 -1.92
CA LEU A 126 14.56 5.44 -3.36
C LEU A 126 15.75 6.26 -3.88
N MET A 127 15.95 7.48 -3.37
CA MET A 127 17.13 8.28 -3.76
C MET A 127 18.43 7.61 -3.31
N GLU A 128 18.50 7.13 -2.06
CA GLU A 128 19.67 6.38 -1.57
C GLU A 128 19.94 5.11 -2.39
N MET A 129 18.90 4.40 -2.81
CA MET A 129 18.99 3.18 -3.62
C MET A 129 19.45 3.50 -5.06
N ARG A 130 18.93 4.60 -5.62
CA ARG A 130 19.32 5.07 -6.96
C ARG A 130 20.81 5.39 -7.04
N GLU A 131 21.35 6.07 -6.02
CA GLU A 131 22.79 6.39 -5.94
C GLU A 131 23.67 5.13 -5.89
N LYS A 132 23.13 4.02 -5.36
CA LYS A 132 23.83 2.72 -5.25
C LYS A 132 23.63 1.80 -6.45
N GLY A 133 22.82 2.19 -7.42
CA GLY A 133 22.44 1.33 -8.54
C GLY A 133 21.61 0.10 -8.11
N ASP A 134 20.84 0.23 -7.03
CA ASP A 134 19.95 -0.83 -6.55
C ASP A 134 18.68 -0.90 -7.39
N ARG A 135 18.14 -2.11 -7.59
CA ARG A 135 16.84 -2.34 -8.24
C ARG A 135 15.82 -2.79 -7.20
N VAL A 136 14.60 -2.24 -7.29
CA VAL A 136 13.63 -2.25 -6.18
C VAL A 136 12.31 -2.87 -6.61
N LEU A 137 11.82 -3.84 -5.84
CA LEU A 137 10.44 -4.31 -5.91
C LEU A 137 9.62 -3.61 -4.83
N ILE A 138 8.49 -3.00 -5.20
CA ILE A 138 7.58 -2.39 -4.23
C ILE A 138 6.25 -3.13 -4.27
N PHE A 139 5.90 -3.74 -3.15
CA PHE A 139 4.65 -4.48 -2.99
C PHE A 139 3.60 -3.66 -2.24
N SER A 140 2.38 -3.68 -2.78
CA SER A 140 1.20 -3.14 -2.11
C SER A 140 0.01 -4.08 -2.25
N GLN A 141 -0.89 -4.10 -1.25
CA GLN A 141 -2.14 -4.86 -1.30
C GLN A 141 -3.24 -4.13 -2.07
N PHE A 142 -3.14 -2.81 -2.12
CA PHE A 142 -4.16 -1.95 -2.73
C PHE A 142 -3.71 -1.46 -4.09
N THR A 143 -4.50 -1.74 -5.13
CA THR A 143 -4.25 -1.23 -6.48
C THR A 143 -4.26 0.29 -6.54
N GLN A 144 -5.13 0.94 -5.76
CA GLN A 144 -5.15 2.40 -5.61
C GLN A 144 -3.83 2.97 -5.05
N VAL A 145 -3.16 2.21 -4.18
CA VAL A 145 -1.84 2.61 -3.68
C VAL A 145 -0.79 2.49 -4.78
N LEU A 146 -0.90 1.50 -5.68
CA LEU A 146 -0.03 1.44 -6.86
C LEU A 146 -0.27 2.65 -7.78
N ASP A 147 -1.53 3.07 -8.00
CA ASP A 147 -1.85 4.30 -8.75
C ASP A 147 -1.18 5.54 -8.12
N LEU A 148 -1.20 5.64 -6.79
CA LEU A 148 -0.49 6.70 -6.06
C LEU A 148 1.03 6.62 -6.27
N LEU A 149 1.59 5.42 -6.18
CA LEU A 149 3.04 5.20 -6.35
C LEU A 149 3.50 5.53 -7.77
N GLU A 150 2.70 5.28 -8.80
CA GLU A 150 2.99 5.74 -10.17
C GLU A 150 3.14 7.26 -10.25
N LEU A 151 2.23 8.01 -9.62
CA LEU A 151 2.36 9.48 -9.55
C LEU A 151 3.63 9.91 -8.82
N VAL A 152 4.01 9.18 -7.76
CA VAL A 152 5.23 9.44 -7.00
C VAL A 152 6.46 9.14 -7.87
N MET A 153 6.54 7.96 -8.53
CA MET A 153 7.69 7.58 -9.38
C MET A 153 7.87 8.56 -10.53
N THR A 154 6.78 8.91 -11.23
CA THR A 154 6.77 9.92 -12.31
C THR A 154 7.28 11.26 -11.80
N THR A 155 6.85 11.67 -10.60
CA THR A 155 7.29 12.92 -9.97
C THR A 155 8.77 12.94 -9.63
N LEU A 156 9.34 11.79 -9.27
CA LEU A 156 10.75 11.62 -8.92
C LEU A 156 11.65 11.36 -10.13
N GLY A 157 11.07 11.17 -11.31
CA GLY A 157 11.81 10.78 -12.52
C GLY A 157 12.49 9.41 -12.34
N VAL A 158 11.81 8.47 -11.68
CA VAL A 158 12.28 7.09 -11.47
C VAL A 158 11.56 6.19 -12.47
N GLY A 159 12.31 5.46 -13.30
CA GLY A 159 11.77 4.45 -14.23
C GLY A 159 11.08 3.32 -13.46
N PHE A 160 9.87 2.95 -13.89
CA PHE A 160 9.11 1.90 -13.23
C PHE A 160 8.26 1.08 -14.21
N LEU A 161 7.98 -0.17 -13.82
CA LEU A 161 6.94 -1.03 -14.39
C LEU A 161 5.91 -1.37 -13.31
N ARG A 162 4.74 -1.85 -13.73
CA ARG A 162 3.65 -2.24 -12.84
C ARG A 162 2.96 -3.52 -13.28
N ILE A 163 2.79 -4.46 -12.36
CA ILE A 163 1.93 -5.63 -12.53
C ILE A 163 0.93 -5.71 -11.37
N ASP A 164 -0.35 -5.80 -11.72
CA ASP A 164 -1.43 -6.06 -10.77
C ASP A 164 -2.44 -7.08 -11.33
N GLY A 165 -3.60 -7.23 -10.66
CA GLY A 165 -4.64 -8.17 -11.07
C GLY A 165 -5.27 -7.88 -12.43
N SER A 166 -5.21 -6.63 -12.90
CA SER A 166 -5.76 -6.21 -14.20
C SER A 166 -4.79 -6.41 -15.36
N THR A 167 -3.49 -6.65 -15.09
CA THR A 167 -2.48 -6.87 -16.13
C THR A 167 -2.72 -8.22 -16.84
N PRO A 168 -2.91 -8.24 -18.16
CA PRO A 168 -3.05 -9.47 -18.94
C PRO A 168 -1.87 -10.43 -18.72
N VAL A 169 -2.15 -11.74 -18.74
CA VAL A 169 -1.14 -12.77 -18.40
C VAL A 169 0.01 -12.80 -19.42
N ASP A 170 -0.31 -12.63 -20.69
CA ASP A 170 0.61 -12.56 -21.81
C ASP A 170 1.60 -11.37 -21.68
N MET A 171 1.12 -10.21 -21.26
CA MET A 171 1.97 -9.03 -21.09
C MET A 171 2.89 -9.11 -19.86
N ARG A 172 2.59 -9.99 -18.90
CA ARG A 172 3.40 -10.07 -17.67
C ARG A 172 4.81 -10.54 -17.92
N GLN A 173 4.98 -11.51 -18.81
CA GLN A 173 6.31 -12.03 -19.14
C GLN A 173 7.13 -10.96 -19.86
N ASP A 174 6.54 -10.25 -20.82
CA ASP A 174 7.22 -9.16 -21.53
C ASP A 174 7.70 -8.06 -20.58
N MET A 175 6.88 -7.69 -19.61
CA MET A 175 7.27 -6.72 -18.57
C MET A 175 8.39 -7.24 -17.66
N ILE A 176 8.41 -8.54 -17.34
CA ILE A 176 9.48 -9.15 -16.55
C ILE A 176 10.79 -9.13 -17.35
N ASP A 177 10.73 -9.51 -18.61
CA ASP A 177 11.90 -9.52 -19.49
C ASP A 177 12.43 -8.10 -19.70
N GLN A 178 11.54 -7.14 -19.94
CA GLN A 178 11.86 -5.71 -19.98
C GLN A 178 12.55 -5.24 -18.70
N TYR A 179 12.02 -5.63 -17.52
CA TYR A 179 12.66 -5.29 -16.25
C TYR A 179 14.04 -5.91 -16.10
N HIS A 180 14.33 -7.06 -16.67
CA HIS A 180 15.66 -7.67 -16.67
C HIS A 180 16.64 -6.96 -17.60
N GLU A 181 16.18 -6.54 -18.77
CA GLU A 181 17.01 -6.00 -19.85
C GLU A 181 17.30 -4.50 -19.69
N GLU A 182 16.30 -3.71 -19.23
CA GLU A 182 16.42 -2.26 -19.15
C GLU A 182 16.92 -1.82 -17.76
N GLU A 183 18.16 -1.36 -17.67
CA GLU A 183 18.79 -0.88 -16.42
C GLU A 183 18.16 0.43 -15.93
N ASP A 184 17.61 1.25 -16.82
CA ASP A 184 16.94 2.52 -16.50
C ASP A 184 15.65 2.33 -15.69
N ILE A 185 15.07 1.14 -15.75
CA ILE A 185 13.88 0.77 -14.95
C ILE A 185 14.34 0.29 -13.57
N MET A 186 14.42 1.24 -12.64
CA MET A 186 14.86 0.96 -11.28
C MET A 186 13.82 0.21 -10.46
N THR A 187 12.51 0.48 -10.67
CA THR A 187 11.45 0.06 -9.75
C THR A 187 10.42 -0.83 -10.43
N PHE A 188 9.97 -1.88 -9.75
CA PHE A 188 8.82 -2.67 -10.18
C PHE A 188 7.71 -2.62 -9.12
N LEU A 189 6.56 -2.07 -9.49
CA LEU A 189 5.37 -1.95 -8.65
C LEU A 189 4.52 -3.22 -8.80
N LEU A 190 4.22 -3.88 -7.71
CA LEU A 190 3.56 -5.19 -7.71
C LEU A 190 2.40 -5.22 -6.72
N SER A 191 1.25 -5.71 -7.14
CA SER A 191 0.25 -6.09 -6.15
C SER A 191 0.67 -7.41 -5.47
N THR A 192 0.47 -7.50 -4.16
CA THR A 192 0.85 -8.70 -3.38
C THR A 192 0.22 -9.98 -3.95
N LYS A 193 -1.02 -9.89 -4.43
CA LYS A 193 -1.72 -11.01 -5.07
C LYS A 193 -1.13 -11.39 -6.44
N ALA A 194 -0.83 -10.41 -7.29
CA ALA A 194 -0.22 -10.66 -8.60
C ALA A 194 1.22 -11.18 -8.48
N GLY A 195 1.97 -10.75 -7.47
CA GLY A 195 3.27 -11.30 -7.14
C GLY A 195 3.25 -12.80 -6.81
N GLY A 196 2.09 -13.40 -6.51
CA GLY A 196 1.93 -14.84 -6.24
C GLY A 196 2.19 -15.77 -7.43
N PHE A 197 2.17 -15.28 -8.67
CA PHE A 197 2.23 -16.10 -9.90
C PHE A 197 3.63 -16.61 -10.30
N GLY A 198 4.52 -16.89 -9.37
CA GLY A 198 5.77 -17.57 -9.67
C GLY A 198 6.81 -16.76 -10.45
N ILE A 199 6.59 -15.46 -10.66
CA ILE A 199 7.48 -14.56 -11.40
C ILE A 199 8.88 -14.52 -10.79
N ASN A 200 9.90 -14.53 -11.65
CA ASN A 200 11.31 -14.44 -11.25
C ASN A 200 11.82 -13.00 -11.44
N LEU A 201 12.18 -12.35 -10.35
CA LEU A 201 12.68 -10.98 -10.33
C LEU A 201 14.04 -10.89 -9.61
N ALA A 202 14.90 -11.89 -9.84
CA ALA A 202 16.23 -12.00 -9.22
C ALA A 202 17.20 -10.86 -9.61
N CYS A 203 16.88 -10.02 -10.58
CA CYS A 203 17.63 -8.82 -10.89
C CYS A 203 17.48 -7.71 -9.82
N ALA A 204 16.42 -7.76 -9.02
CA ALA A 204 16.18 -6.83 -7.92
C ALA A 204 16.85 -7.32 -6.62
N ASN A 205 17.50 -6.42 -5.92
CA ASN A 205 18.17 -6.69 -4.63
C ASN A 205 17.52 -5.95 -3.45
N LYS A 206 16.48 -5.16 -3.69
CA LYS A 206 15.71 -4.48 -2.66
C LYS A 206 14.22 -4.83 -2.79
N VAL A 207 13.59 -5.14 -1.67
CA VAL A 207 12.15 -5.40 -1.58
C VAL A 207 11.54 -4.47 -0.55
N VAL A 208 10.60 -3.64 -0.97
CA VAL A 208 9.85 -2.73 -0.11
C VAL A 208 8.42 -3.23 0.03
N ILE A 209 8.03 -3.63 1.24
CA ILE A 209 6.63 -3.90 1.58
C ILE A 209 6.00 -2.58 2.04
N PHE A 210 5.29 -1.91 1.12
CA PHE A 210 4.74 -0.58 1.39
C PHE A 210 3.57 -0.62 2.37
N ASP A 211 2.71 -1.65 2.25
CA ASP A 211 1.65 -1.96 3.19
C ASP A 211 1.59 -3.48 3.45
N SER A 212 1.81 -3.87 4.70
CA SER A 212 1.90 -5.27 5.09
C SER A 212 0.54 -5.97 5.05
N SER A 213 0.53 -7.27 4.73
CA SER A 213 -0.66 -8.11 4.83
C SER A 213 -1.04 -8.39 6.29
N PHE A 214 -2.32 -8.70 6.53
CA PHE A 214 -2.73 -9.34 7.78
C PHE A 214 -2.15 -10.75 7.90
N ASN A 215 -1.89 -11.41 6.76
CA ASN A 215 -1.24 -12.69 6.71
C ASN A 215 0.28 -12.51 6.47
N PRO A 216 1.15 -12.81 7.45
CA PRO A 216 2.60 -12.67 7.29
C PRO A 216 3.19 -13.52 6.17
N HIS A 217 2.51 -14.62 5.78
CA HIS A 217 2.95 -15.49 4.70
C HIS A 217 2.90 -14.80 3.34
N ASP A 218 1.97 -13.88 3.12
CA ASP A 218 1.87 -13.13 1.86
C ASP A 218 3.09 -12.22 1.68
N ASP A 219 3.52 -11.57 2.76
CA ASP A 219 4.71 -10.72 2.76
C ASP A 219 6.00 -11.54 2.56
N ALA A 220 6.06 -12.74 3.17
CA ALA A 220 7.17 -13.66 2.97
C ALA A 220 7.24 -14.14 1.51
N GLN A 221 6.10 -14.55 0.95
CA GLN A 221 6.01 -14.97 -0.45
C GLN A 221 6.41 -13.85 -1.42
N ALA A 222 6.03 -12.60 -1.14
CA ALA A 222 6.45 -11.44 -1.92
C ALA A 222 7.98 -11.27 -1.88
N SER A 223 8.58 -11.41 -0.70
CA SER A 223 10.03 -11.32 -0.51
C SER A 223 10.81 -12.40 -1.27
N ASP A 224 10.28 -13.61 -1.35
CA ASP A 224 10.88 -14.76 -2.04
C ASP A 224 10.94 -14.58 -3.59
N ARG A 225 10.32 -13.52 -4.13
CA ARG A 225 10.41 -13.19 -5.57
C ARG A 225 11.78 -12.65 -5.97
N ALA A 226 12.42 -11.91 -5.09
CA ALA A 226 13.79 -11.41 -5.30
C ALA A 226 14.84 -12.43 -4.85
N HIS A 227 14.53 -13.26 -3.85
CA HIS A 227 15.46 -14.28 -3.33
C HIS A 227 15.27 -15.61 -4.07
N ARG A 228 15.80 -15.71 -5.27
CA ARG A 228 15.73 -16.91 -6.15
C ARG A 228 17.06 -17.30 -6.74
N VAL A 229 17.08 -18.47 -7.38
CA VAL A 229 18.21 -18.95 -8.17
C VAL A 229 18.52 -17.90 -9.26
N GLY A 230 19.78 -17.47 -9.31
CA GLY A 230 20.24 -16.38 -10.17
C GLY A 230 20.49 -15.05 -9.43
N GLN A 231 20.07 -14.93 -8.17
CA GLN A 231 20.40 -13.76 -7.35
C GLN A 231 21.86 -13.79 -6.90
N THR A 232 22.63 -12.80 -7.31
CA THR A 232 24.06 -12.66 -6.99
C THR A 232 24.33 -11.64 -5.89
N ARG A 233 23.36 -10.77 -5.59
CA ARG A 233 23.45 -9.71 -4.60
C ARG A 233 22.70 -10.07 -3.31
N GLU A 234 23.11 -9.51 -2.19
CA GLU A 234 22.35 -9.63 -0.94
C GLU A 234 20.99 -8.94 -1.07
N VAL A 235 19.90 -9.67 -0.76
CA VAL A 235 18.54 -9.14 -0.81
C VAL A 235 18.18 -8.49 0.51
N GLU A 236 17.85 -7.20 0.46
CA GLU A 236 17.37 -6.45 1.61
C GLU A 236 15.85 -6.27 1.55
N ILE A 237 15.15 -6.70 2.61
CA ILE A 237 13.70 -6.53 2.74
C ILE A 237 13.40 -5.41 3.72
N ILE A 238 12.63 -4.43 3.25
CA ILE A 238 12.30 -3.22 3.99
C ILE A 238 10.80 -3.19 4.21
N ARG A 239 10.39 -3.13 5.48
CA ARG A 239 8.98 -3.03 5.88
C ARG A 239 8.75 -1.71 6.59
N HIS A 240 7.65 -1.07 6.26
CA HIS A 240 7.28 0.19 6.89
C HIS A 240 6.61 0.02 8.26
N SER A 241 6.20 -1.17 8.63
CA SER A 241 5.59 -1.51 9.93
C SER A 241 6.22 -2.77 10.50
N PRO A 242 6.32 -2.91 11.83
CA PRO A 242 6.70 -4.18 12.43
C PRO A 242 5.68 -5.26 12.02
N PRO A 243 6.08 -6.53 11.93
CA PRO A 243 5.14 -7.62 11.72
C PRO A 243 4.06 -7.56 12.80
N PRO A 244 2.78 -7.82 12.47
CA PRO A 244 1.75 -7.89 13.48
C PRO A 244 2.15 -8.95 14.53
N PRO A 245 1.96 -8.67 15.83
CA PRO A 245 2.19 -9.66 16.86
C PRO A 245 1.30 -10.89 16.59
N PRO A 246 1.74 -12.10 16.96
CA PRO A 246 0.93 -13.29 16.79
C PRO A 246 -0.43 -13.07 17.46
N LEU A 247 -1.50 -13.47 16.77
CA LEU A 247 -2.91 -13.26 17.16
C LEU A 247 -3.22 -13.94 18.50
N THR A 248 -2.93 -13.30 19.60
CA THR A 248 -3.46 -13.61 20.91
C THR A 248 -4.49 -12.55 21.27
N THR A 249 -5.45 -12.86 22.13
CA THR A 249 -6.50 -11.93 22.59
C THR A 249 -5.90 -10.64 23.16
N GLN A 250 -4.68 -10.70 23.74
CA GLN A 250 -3.90 -9.54 24.18
C GLN A 250 -3.31 -8.70 23.03
N SER A 251 -3.11 -9.28 21.84
CA SER A 251 -2.54 -8.55 20.70
C SER A 251 -3.53 -7.61 20.03
N LEU A 252 -4.83 -7.86 20.15
CA LEU A 252 -5.87 -6.91 19.70
C LEU A 252 -5.84 -5.62 20.54
N THR A 253 -5.62 -5.73 21.84
CA THR A 253 -5.48 -4.59 22.76
C THR A 253 -4.18 -3.82 22.48
N MET A 254 -3.07 -4.52 22.19
CA MET A 254 -1.80 -3.89 21.77
C MET A 254 -1.90 -3.22 20.38
N TYR A 255 -2.73 -3.75 19.46
CA TYR A 255 -2.94 -3.15 18.15
C TYR A 255 -3.70 -1.81 18.23
N ILE A 256 -4.51 -1.66 19.27
CA ILE A 256 -5.28 -0.43 19.57
C ILE A 256 -4.45 0.54 20.40
N ASP A 257 -3.61 0.03 21.30
CA ASP A 257 -2.73 0.84 22.16
C ASP A 257 -1.47 1.36 21.42
N TRP A 258 -1.39 1.08 20.10
CA TRP A 258 -0.41 1.70 19.21
C TRP A 258 -0.85 3.12 18.82
N SER A 259 -1.17 3.89 19.84
CA SER A 259 -1.33 5.34 19.85
C SER A 259 -0.06 6.03 19.33
N PRO A 260 -0.16 7.19 18.65
CA PRO A 260 0.92 7.87 17.93
C PRO A 260 2.00 8.52 18.81
N LYS A 261 2.40 7.88 19.89
CA LYS A 261 3.65 8.20 20.62
C LYS A 261 4.88 7.67 19.87
N VAL A 262 4.78 7.47 18.57
CA VAL A 262 5.93 7.18 17.72
C VAL A 262 6.74 8.47 17.60
N PRO A 263 8.02 8.48 18.03
CA PRO A 263 8.87 9.64 17.80
C PRO A 263 8.92 9.93 16.31
N SER A 264 9.00 11.20 15.94
CA SER A 264 8.94 11.79 14.59
C SER A 264 9.98 11.30 13.56
N LYS A 265 10.55 10.13 13.78
CA LYS A 265 11.46 9.43 12.88
C LYS A 265 10.87 8.06 12.57
N SER A 266 10.15 7.96 11.46
CA SER A 266 9.75 6.68 10.86
C SER A 266 11.02 5.87 10.59
N LYS A 267 11.32 4.88 11.42
CA LYS A 267 12.43 3.95 11.19
C LYS A 267 11.91 2.84 10.30
N PHE A 268 12.43 2.74 9.09
CA PHE A 268 12.33 1.52 8.30
C PHE A 268 13.08 0.40 9.03
N LEU A 269 12.43 -0.73 9.26
CA LEU A 269 13.11 -1.94 9.72
C LEU A 269 13.76 -2.60 8.51
N ARG A 270 15.09 -2.64 8.52
CA ARG A 270 15.91 -3.31 7.51
C ARG A 270 16.24 -4.72 7.97
N TRP A 271 15.97 -5.70 7.13
CA TRP A 271 16.40 -7.06 7.32
C TRP A 271 17.30 -7.47 6.16
N ARG A 272 18.43 -8.10 6.48
CA ARG A 272 19.35 -8.65 5.47
C ARG A 272 19.23 -10.16 5.46
N ILE A 273 19.03 -10.75 4.30
CA ILE A 273 19.06 -12.18 4.09
C ILE A 273 20.39 -12.50 3.40
N PRO A 274 21.26 -13.35 4.01
CA PRO A 274 22.49 -13.82 3.37
C PRO A 274 22.18 -14.59 2.07
N SER A 275 23.03 -14.47 1.09
CA SER A 275 22.90 -15.12 -0.23
C SER A 275 23.10 -16.62 -0.23
N SER A 276 23.34 -17.25 0.93
CA SER A 276 23.51 -18.71 1.03
C SER A 276 22.24 -19.40 1.56
N PRO A 277 21.85 -20.57 1.00
CA PRO A 277 20.54 -21.21 1.28
C PRO A 277 20.43 -21.93 2.65
N SER A 278 21.35 -21.70 3.60
CA SER A 278 21.47 -22.54 4.80
C SER A 278 20.76 -22.04 6.07
N THR A 279 20.12 -20.85 6.07
CA THR A 279 19.45 -20.36 7.28
C THR A 279 18.09 -19.73 6.96
N SER A 280 17.04 -20.39 7.42
CA SER A 280 15.68 -19.83 7.42
C SER A 280 15.67 -18.47 8.15
N PRO A 281 15.10 -17.40 7.60
CA PRO A 281 15.03 -16.10 8.24
C PRO A 281 14.10 -16.06 9.46
N TYR A 282 13.43 -17.14 9.75
CA TYR A 282 12.59 -17.30 10.94
C TYR A 282 13.32 -18.17 11.96
N PRO A 283 13.45 -17.71 13.22
CA PRO A 283 13.99 -18.56 14.28
C PRO A 283 13.14 -19.83 14.37
N ARG A 284 13.77 -20.99 14.18
CA ARG A 284 13.10 -22.28 14.40
C ARG A 284 12.57 -22.28 15.82
N MET A 285 11.27 -22.49 15.97
CA MET A 285 10.64 -22.70 17.27
C MET A 285 11.41 -23.79 18.00
N THR A 286 12.13 -23.44 19.06
CA THR A 286 12.90 -24.41 19.84
C THR A 286 11.93 -25.42 20.46
N MET A 287 12.35 -26.69 20.58
CA MET A 287 11.55 -27.77 21.17
C MET A 287 10.91 -27.40 22.52
N ARG A 288 11.57 -26.54 23.31
CA ARG A 288 11.04 -26.03 24.59
C ARG A 288 9.73 -25.23 24.47
N LEU A 289 9.48 -24.54 23.35
CA LEU A 289 8.23 -23.82 23.16
C LEU A 289 7.08 -24.76 22.77
N LYS A 290 7.37 -25.83 22.02
CA LYS A 290 6.39 -26.89 21.68
C LYS A 290 5.92 -27.65 22.91
N GLU A 291 6.81 -27.97 23.86
CA GLU A 291 6.43 -28.61 25.12
C GLU A 291 5.63 -27.74 26.05
N ARG A 292 5.89 -26.43 26.09
CA ARG A 292 5.11 -25.49 26.91
C ARG A 292 3.68 -25.31 26.36
N LEU A 293 3.49 -25.33 25.06
CA LEU A 293 2.15 -25.23 24.44
C LEU A 293 1.31 -26.48 24.64
N ARG A 294 1.94 -27.71 24.73
CA ARG A 294 1.22 -28.95 25.04
C ARG A 294 0.71 -29.05 26.49
N ARG A 295 1.25 -28.25 27.41
CA ARG A 295 0.80 -28.18 28.83
C ARG A 295 -0.28 -27.15 29.10
N LEU A 296 -0.67 -26.33 28.10
CA LEU A 296 -1.64 -25.23 28.23
C LEU A 296 -2.96 -25.47 27.47
N LEU A 297 -3.10 -26.64 26.83
CA LEU A 297 -4.37 -27.04 26.22
C LEU A 297 -4.90 -28.23 27.02
N PRO A 298 -6.16 -28.16 27.52
CA PRO A 298 -6.81 -29.30 28.19
C PRO A 298 -7.08 -30.44 27.24
#